data_63a713a7be9c18a4ddbc3d2c5a1f01ab
#
_entry.id   63a713a7be9c18a4ddbc3d2c5a1f01ab
#
_cell.length_a   1.000
_cell.length_b   1.000
_cell.length_c   1.000
_cell.angle_alpha   90.00
_cell.angle_beta   90.00
_cell.angle_gamma   90.00
#
_symmetry.space_group_name_H-M   'P 1'
#
loop_
_entity.id
_entity.type
_entity.pdbx_description
1 polymer ?
#
loop_
_entity_poly.entity_id
_entity_poly.type
_entity_poly.pdbx_seq_one_letter_code
_entity_poly.pdbx_strand_id
1 'polypeptide(L)'
;DILTLKSAFVGGTTAQFDALIKANNGISFPNQSSPATGTVSSSTLDAYEEGTWTPILQGAGLGGSYTLNQYGSTYTRVGRLVTISFNFQISAIGSAGSAYAQIAGLPYTKPTNRQYTGSFRTTSTMIGQWVTVTFITSAPTAVLYMSANGSGGGDVQISSFGVGRFLFGSITY
;
A
#
# COMPACT_ATOMS: atom_id res chain seq x y z
N ASP A 1 -6.48 33.35 -17.08
CA ASP A 1 -5.25 34.12 -16.96
C ASP A 1 -4.10 33.24 -16.60
N ILE A 2 -3.09 33.18 -17.46
CA ILE A 2 -1.85 32.44 -17.20
C ILE A 2 -0.94 33.40 -16.44
N LEU A 3 -0.69 33.17 -15.16
CA LEU A 3 0.34 33.86 -14.43
C LEU A 3 1.70 33.34 -14.92
N THR A 4 2.32 34.06 -15.83
CA THR A 4 3.69 33.77 -16.24
C THR A 4 4.62 34.52 -15.28
N LEU A 5 5.21 33.81 -14.32
CA LEU A 5 6.31 34.30 -13.52
C LEU A 5 7.55 34.37 -14.42
N LYS A 6 7.75 35.51 -15.09
CA LYS A 6 9.04 35.80 -15.73
C LYS A 6 10.03 36.10 -14.61
N SER A 7 11.13 35.38 -14.56
CA SER A 7 12.19 35.61 -13.62
C SER A 7 12.84 37.01 -13.88
N ALA A 8 12.34 37.99 -13.17
CA ALA A 8 13.01 39.31 -13.00
C ALA A 8 13.55 39.43 -11.58
N PHE A 9 14.13 38.34 -11.06
CA PHE A 9 14.81 38.35 -9.77
C PHE A 9 16.30 38.54 -9.99
N VAL A 10 16.73 39.80 -9.96
CA VAL A 10 18.15 40.15 -9.80
C VAL A 10 18.48 39.87 -8.31
N GLY A 11 19.06 38.73 -8.00
CA GLY A 11 19.66 38.44 -6.71
C GLY A 11 18.97 37.45 -5.78
N GLY A 12 17.90 36.77 -6.19
CA GLY A 12 17.27 35.72 -5.37
C GLY A 12 16.77 34.55 -6.22
N THR A 13 17.04 33.30 -5.78
CA THR A 13 16.71 32.07 -6.50
C THR A 13 15.43 31.41 -6.02
N THR A 14 14.67 32.02 -5.12
CA THR A 14 13.45 31.45 -4.56
C THR A 14 12.22 32.30 -4.83
N ALA A 15 11.16 31.70 -5.34
CA ALA A 15 9.83 32.29 -5.35
C ALA A 15 9.09 31.84 -4.09
N GLN A 16 8.61 32.77 -3.27
CA GLN A 16 7.76 32.47 -2.13
C GLN A 16 6.30 32.68 -2.52
N PHE A 17 5.45 31.74 -2.17
CA PHE A 17 4.00 31.82 -2.36
C PHE A 17 3.34 31.72 -0.99
N ASP A 18 2.62 32.75 -0.58
CA ASP A 18 1.90 32.79 0.70
C ASP A 18 0.48 32.15 0.59
N ALA A 19 0.19 31.51 -0.53
CA ALA A 19 -1.08 30.86 -0.81
C ALA A 19 -0.87 29.48 -1.43
N LEU A 20 -1.94 28.67 -1.41
CA LEU A 20 -1.94 27.35 -2.04
C LEU A 20 -1.72 27.45 -3.55
N ILE A 21 -0.74 26.73 -4.06
CA ILE A 21 -0.51 26.60 -5.50
C ILE A 21 -1.34 25.42 -6.02
N LYS A 22 -2.27 25.67 -6.95
CA LYS A 22 -3.02 24.63 -7.65
C LYS A 22 -2.35 24.35 -9.01
N ALA A 23 -1.70 23.20 -9.13
CA ALA A 23 -1.11 22.70 -10.38
C ALA A 23 -2.03 21.62 -10.98
N ASN A 24 -2.83 21.96 -11.99
CA ASN A 24 -3.82 21.04 -12.56
C ASN A 24 -3.19 19.88 -13.33
N ASN A 25 -2.00 20.04 -13.89
CA ASN A 25 -1.29 19.05 -14.70
C ASN A 25 0.00 18.55 -14.03
N GLY A 26 0.10 18.71 -12.72
CA GLY A 26 1.29 18.33 -11.97
C GLY A 26 2.41 19.36 -11.98
N ILE A 27 3.51 19.02 -11.32
CA ILE A 27 4.73 19.83 -11.23
C ILE A 27 5.81 19.12 -12.05
N SER A 28 6.30 19.79 -13.09
CA SER A 28 7.38 19.26 -13.93
C SER A 28 8.76 19.62 -13.34
N PHE A 29 9.66 18.65 -13.34
CA PHE A 29 11.07 18.78 -12.96
C PHE A 29 11.93 18.60 -14.21
N PRO A 30 12.14 19.65 -15.01
CA PRO A 30 12.95 19.56 -16.21
C PRO A 30 14.41 19.31 -15.89
N ASN A 31 15.18 18.89 -16.87
CA ASN A 31 16.64 18.70 -16.76
C ASN A 31 17.07 17.61 -15.76
N GLN A 32 16.25 16.58 -15.55
CA GLN A 32 16.66 15.43 -14.78
C GLN A 32 17.73 14.64 -15.54
N SER A 33 18.82 14.26 -14.86
CA SER A 33 19.81 13.35 -15.43
C SER A 33 19.20 11.99 -15.72
N SER A 34 19.49 11.44 -16.89
CA SER A 34 19.12 10.06 -17.17
C SER A 34 19.87 9.10 -16.26
N PRO A 35 19.23 8.04 -15.75
CA PRO A 35 19.93 7.01 -14.99
C PRO A 35 20.94 6.30 -15.88
N ALA A 36 22.03 5.78 -15.28
CA ALA A 36 23.08 5.07 -16.02
C ALA A 36 22.53 3.86 -16.80
N THR A 37 21.51 3.20 -16.25
CA THR A 37 20.76 2.12 -16.92
C THR A 37 19.27 2.36 -16.70
N GLY A 38 18.53 2.48 -17.76
CA GLY A 38 17.09 2.73 -17.69
C GLY A 38 16.65 3.93 -18.51
N THR A 39 15.37 4.26 -18.43
CA THR A 39 14.75 5.35 -19.19
C THR A 39 13.89 6.20 -18.26
N VAL A 40 14.01 7.50 -18.37
CA VAL A 40 13.08 8.44 -17.72
C VAL A 40 11.78 8.45 -18.52
N SER A 41 10.70 7.99 -17.92
CA SER A 41 9.36 7.97 -18.57
C SER A 41 8.56 9.23 -18.29
N SER A 42 8.82 9.92 -17.17
CA SER A 42 8.19 11.19 -16.81
C SER A 42 9.06 11.92 -15.78
N SER A 43 9.10 13.23 -15.89
CA SER A 43 9.67 14.15 -14.90
C SER A 43 8.58 15.02 -14.25
N THR A 44 7.33 14.64 -14.38
CA THR A 44 6.18 15.36 -13.82
C THR A 44 5.62 14.58 -12.63
N LEU A 45 5.47 15.26 -11.51
CA LEU A 45 4.69 14.80 -10.37
C LEU A 45 3.24 15.23 -10.61
N ASP A 46 2.41 14.29 -11.09
CA ASP A 46 1.03 14.52 -11.54
C ASP A 46 -0.03 13.92 -10.62
N ALA A 47 0.38 13.16 -9.62
CA ALA A 47 -0.53 12.56 -8.67
C ALA A 47 0.01 12.64 -7.25
N TYR A 48 -0.74 13.28 -6.39
CA TYR A 48 -0.62 13.22 -4.94
C TYR A 48 -2.01 13.06 -4.35
N GLU A 49 -2.19 12.05 -3.54
CA GLU A 49 -3.47 11.75 -2.92
C GLU A 49 -3.24 11.04 -1.59
N GLU A 50 -4.03 11.43 -0.61
CA GLU A 50 -4.11 10.75 0.69
C GLU A 50 -5.57 10.41 0.98
N GLY A 51 -5.78 9.30 1.64
CA GLY A 51 -7.12 8.89 1.99
C GLY A 51 -7.18 7.72 2.94
N THR A 52 -8.39 7.28 3.19
CA THR A 52 -8.69 6.09 3.96
C THR A 52 -9.19 4.98 3.05
N TRP A 53 -9.03 3.74 3.48
CA TRP A 53 -9.55 2.57 2.79
C TRP A 53 -10.06 1.56 3.80
N THR A 54 -10.84 0.59 3.34
CA THR A 54 -11.42 -0.43 4.21
C THR A 54 -10.85 -1.79 3.85
N PRO A 55 -9.89 -2.32 4.62
CA PRO A 55 -9.39 -3.67 4.43
C PRO A 55 -10.47 -4.72 4.70
N ILE A 56 -10.43 -5.77 3.89
CA ILE A 56 -11.28 -6.96 4.02
C ILE A 56 -10.35 -8.15 4.21
N LEU A 57 -10.53 -8.92 5.27
CA LEU A 57 -9.84 -10.19 5.46
C LEU A 57 -10.69 -11.32 4.89
N GLN A 58 -10.14 -12.07 3.95
CA GLN A 58 -10.82 -13.17 3.28
C GLN A 58 -9.85 -14.30 2.93
N GLY A 59 -10.38 -15.46 2.62
CA GLY A 59 -9.62 -16.54 2.01
C GLY A 59 -9.55 -16.40 0.49
N ALA A 60 -8.51 -16.95 -0.13
CA ALA A 60 -8.39 -17.02 -1.58
C ALA A 60 -9.64 -17.67 -2.20
N GLY A 61 -10.13 -17.13 -3.31
CA GLY A 61 -11.37 -17.58 -3.93
C GLY A 61 -12.63 -17.26 -3.12
N LEU A 62 -12.59 -16.20 -2.30
CA LEU A 62 -13.67 -15.77 -1.41
C LEU A 62 -14.05 -16.78 -0.31
N GLY A 63 -13.14 -17.73 0.00
CA GLY A 63 -13.31 -18.66 1.11
C GLY A 63 -13.18 -17.95 2.47
N GLY A 64 -14.09 -18.23 3.38
CA GLY A 64 -14.12 -17.63 4.71
C GLY A 64 -14.73 -16.22 4.73
N SER A 65 -15.43 -15.89 5.80
CA SER A 65 -16.00 -14.57 6.05
C SER A 65 -15.62 -14.07 7.43
N TYR A 66 -15.09 -12.87 7.50
CA TYR A 66 -14.57 -12.25 8.71
C TYR A 66 -15.18 -10.86 8.87
N THR A 67 -15.68 -10.57 10.06
CA THR A 67 -16.11 -9.22 10.42
C THR A 67 -14.97 -8.53 11.14
N LEU A 68 -14.67 -7.29 10.74
CA LEU A 68 -13.53 -6.54 11.23
C LEU A 68 -13.98 -5.26 11.93
N ASN A 69 -13.41 -4.99 13.11
CA ASN A 69 -13.39 -3.65 13.68
C ASN A 69 -12.22 -2.88 13.07
N GLN A 70 -12.50 -1.78 12.39
CA GLN A 70 -11.51 -0.94 11.73
C GLN A 70 -10.95 0.09 12.72
N TYR A 71 -9.61 0.20 12.77
CA TYR A 71 -8.90 1.15 13.65
C TYR A 71 -8.06 2.18 12.88
N GLY A 72 -8.51 2.51 11.68
CA GLY A 72 -7.87 3.48 10.81
C GLY A 72 -6.88 2.82 9.86
N SER A 73 -7.27 2.76 8.59
CA SER A 73 -6.42 2.31 7.50
C SER A 73 -6.34 3.42 6.48
N THR A 74 -5.12 3.80 6.11
CA THR A 74 -4.84 4.96 5.27
C THR A 74 -4.01 4.56 4.06
N TYR A 75 -4.04 5.41 3.05
CA TYR A 75 -3.12 5.33 1.95
C TYR A 75 -2.58 6.70 1.58
N THR A 76 -1.40 6.70 0.99
CA THR A 76 -0.79 7.85 0.32
C THR A 76 -0.32 7.40 -1.06
N ARG A 77 -0.65 8.19 -2.08
CA ARG A 77 -0.18 7.99 -3.45
C ARG A 77 0.69 9.15 -3.87
N VAL A 78 1.86 8.86 -4.42
CA VAL A 78 2.75 9.85 -5.03
C VAL A 78 3.17 9.33 -6.41
N GLY A 79 2.66 9.94 -7.45
CA GLY A 79 2.81 9.44 -8.80
C GLY A 79 2.24 8.03 -8.93
N ARG A 80 3.09 7.04 -9.19
CA ARG A 80 2.71 5.63 -9.30
C ARG A 80 2.89 4.83 -8.01
N LEU A 81 3.54 5.41 -7.02
CA LEU A 81 3.83 4.75 -5.75
C LEU A 81 2.63 4.89 -4.82
N VAL A 82 2.12 3.76 -4.33
CA VAL A 82 1.03 3.71 -3.36
C VAL A 82 1.54 3.06 -2.10
N THR A 83 1.48 3.78 -0.99
CA THR A 83 1.76 3.23 0.34
C THR A 83 0.45 3.09 1.09
N ILE A 84 0.15 1.90 1.56
CA ILE A 84 -1.00 1.63 2.42
C ILE A 84 -0.54 1.29 3.83
N SER A 85 -1.36 1.68 4.80
CA SER A 85 -1.32 1.15 6.16
C SER A 85 -2.67 0.55 6.50
N PHE A 86 -2.69 -0.46 7.36
CA PHE A 86 -3.91 -1.07 7.87
C PHE A 86 -3.79 -1.38 9.34
N ASN A 87 -4.92 -1.27 10.03
CA ASN A 87 -5.07 -1.67 11.44
C ASN A 87 -6.52 -2.09 11.67
N PHE A 88 -6.72 -3.36 11.97
CA PHE A 88 -8.04 -3.90 12.26
C PHE A 88 -7.98 -5.06 13.26
N GLN A 89 -9.10 -5.34 13.89
CA GLN A 89 -9.31 -6.48 14.77
C GLN A 89 -10.40 -7.39 14.18
N ILE A 90 -10.22 -8.68 14.27
CA ILE A 90 -11.26 -9.64 13.92
C ILE A 90 -12.30 -9.66 15.04
N SER A 91 -13.52 -9.21 14.75
CA SER A 91 -14.62 -9.17 15.71
C SER A 91 -15.52 -10.39 15.63
N ALA A 92 -15.67 -11.01 14.46
CA ALA A 92 -16.42 -12.25 14.29
C ALA A 92 -15.89 -13.06 13.10
N ILE A 93 -16.13 -14.35 13.15
CA ILE A 93 -15.85 -15.31 12.08
C ILE A 93 -17.18 -15.93 11.67
N GLY A 94 -17.64 -15.65 10.45
CA GLY A 94 -18.86 -16.26 9.90
C GLY A 94 -18.58 -17.66 9.35
N SER A 95 -17.46 -17.82 8.62
CA SER A 95 -16.96 -19.13 8.18
C SER A 95 -15.44 -19.12 8.16
N ALA A 96 -14.83 -20.14 8.74
CA ALA A 96 -13.39 -20.36 8.64
C ALA A 96 -13.12 -21.15 7.36
N GLY A 97 -12.60 -20.47 6.33
CA GLY A 97 -12.15 -21.16 5.12
C GLY A 97 -10.84 -21.90 5.33
N SER A 98 -10.53 -22.84 4.47
CA SER A 98 -9.21 -23.53 4.42
C SER A 98 -8.26 -22.90 3.40
N ALA A 99 -8.64 -21.78 2.79
CA ALA A 99 -7.87 -21.10 1.79
C ALA A 99 -6.79 -20.18 2.39
N TYR A 100 -5.88 -19.70 1.57
CA TYR A 100 -4.86 -18.72 1.97
C TYR A 100 -5.49 -17.38 2.35
N ALA A 101 -4.97 -16.76 3.41
CA ALA A 101 -5.45 -15.47 3.89
C ALA A 101 -5.06 -14.34 2.92
N GLN A 102 -6.02 -13.48 2.63
CA GLN A 102 -5.84 -12.32 1.77
C GLN A 102 -6.42 -11.08 2.42
N ILE A 103 -5.74 -9.96 2.25
CA ILE A 103 -6.30 -8.63 2.50
C ILE A 103 -6.77 -8.07 1.15
N ALA A 104 -8.05 -7.83 1.04
CA ALA A 104 -8.72 -7.24 -0.13
C ALA A 104 -9.15 -5.80 0.15
N GLY A 105 -9.74 -5.14 -0.83
CA GLY A 105 -10.23 -3.76 -0.73
C GLY A 105 -9.13 -2.72 -0.95
N LEU A 106 -8.02 -3.08 -1.58
CA LEU A 106 -6.93 -2.14 -1.88
C LEU A 106 -7.44 -0.90 -2.61
N PRO A 107 -6.98 0.32 -2.25
CA PRO A 107 -7.43 1.56 -2.86
C PRO A 107 -7.05 1.66 -4.36
N TYR A 108 -5.97 1.00 -4.75
CA TYR A 108 -5.52 0.94 -6.14
C TYR A 108 -5.14 -0.48 -6.52
N THR A 109 -5.36 -0.82 -7.78
CA THR A 109 -4.87 -2.07 -8.34
C THR A 109 -3.36 -2.00 -8.54
N LYS A 110 -2.67 -3.04 -8.11
CA LYS A 110 -1.24 -3.14 -8.38
C LYS A 110 -0.98 -3.52 -9.85
N PRO A 111 0.18 -3.17 -10.41
CA PRO A 111 0.60 -3.69 -11.71
C PRO A 111 0.65 -5.22 -11.72
N THR A 112 0.21 -5.83 -12.82
CA THR A 112 0.31 -7.27 -13.05
C THR A 112 1.78 -7.71 -13.11
N ASN A 113 2.06 -8.95 -12.74
CA ASN A 113 3.38 -9.59 -12.81
C ASN A 113 4.48 -8.94 -11.94
N ARG A 114 4.10 -8.18 -10.91
CA ARG A 114 5.04 -7.67 -9.91
C ARG A 114 4.69 -8.16 -8.52
N GLN A 115 5.71 -8.51 -7.76
CA GLN A 115 5.61 -8.83 -6.35
C GLN A 115 6.10 -7.64 -5.53
N TYR A 116 5.36 -7.32 -4.47
CA TYR A 116 5.70 -6.27 -3.53
C TYR A 116 5.70 -6.88 -2.14
N THR A 117 6.60 -6.44 -1.29
CA THR A 117 6.70 -6.91 0.08
C THR A 117 6.43 -5.78 1.04
N GLY A 118 5.74 -6.09 2.12
CA GLY A 118 5.52 -5.20 3.24
C GLY A 118 5.72 -5.95 4.55
N SER A 119 5.46 -5.29 5.64
CA SER A 119 5.51 -5.90 6.96
C SER A 119 4.16 -5.81 7.64
N PHE A 120 3.79 -6.83 8.39
CA PHE A 120 2.68 -6.74 9.31
C PHE A 120 2.95 -7.50 10.60
N ARG A 121 2.19 -7.16 11.61
CA ARG A 121 2.19 -7.84 12.90
C ARG A 121 0.78 -8.26 13.26
N THR A 122 0.66 -9.39 13.93
CA THR A 122 -0.57 -9.83 14.60
C THR A 122 -0.34 -10.01 16.10
N THR A 123 -1.37 -9.77 16.89
CA THR A 123 -1.34 -9.99 18.34
C THR A 123 -1.62 -11.46 18.72
N SER A 124 -1.22 -12.39 17.89
CA SER A 124 -1.39 -13.81 18.14
C SER A 124 -0.09 -14.46 18.59
N THR A 125 -0.24 -15.52 19.38
CA THR A 125 0.78 -16.54 19.61
C THR A 125 1.01 -17.42 18.36
N MET A 126 1.28 -16.84 17.22
CA MET A 126 1.98 -17.51 16.15
C MET A 126 3.43 -17.58 16.58
N ILE A 127 3.74 -18.60 17.38
CA ILE A 127 5.02 -18.78 18.05
C ILE A 127 6.14 -18.81 17.02
N GLY A 128 7.03 -17.81 17.07
CA GLY A 128 8.32 -17.84 16.38
C GLY A 128 8.29 -17.55 14.87
N GLN A 129 7.23 -16.95 14.33
CA GLN A 129 7.14 -16.69 12.89
C GLN A 129 7.09 -15.20 12.57
N TRP A 130 7.97 -14.76 11.70
CA TRP A 130 7.89 -13.46 11.06
C TRP A 130 6.85 -13.53 9.94
N VAL A 131 5.93 -12.61 9.93
CA VAL A 131 4.88 -12.58 8.90
C VAL A 131 5.14 -11.42 7.98
N THR A 132 5.32 -11.72 6.71
CA THR A 132 5.53 -10.74 5.66
C THR A 132 4.28 -10.68 4.79
N VAL A 133 3.81 -9.48 4.49
CA VAL A 133 2.78 -9.29 3.47
C VAL A 133 3.44 -9.30 2.10
N THR A 134 3.03 -10.21 1.25
CA THR A 134 3.50 -10.25 -0.12
C THR A 134 2.31 -10.21 -1.07
N PHE A 135 2.36 -9.33 -2.05
CA PHE A 135 1.42 -9.34 -3.17
C PHE A 135 1.90 -10.35 -4.20
N ILE A 136 1.28 -11.51 -4.28
CA ILE A 136 1.71 -12.59 -5.19
C ILE A 136 0.91 -12.61 -6.49
N THR A 137 -0.32 -12.09 -6.50
CA THR A 137 -1.22 -12.26 -7.65
C THR A 137 -1.52 -10.94 -8.38
N SER A 138 -2.03 -11.07 -9.61
CA SER A 138 -2.54 -9.97 -10.43
C SER A 138 -3.85 -9.36 -9.92
N ALA A 139 -4.45 -9.92 -8.87
CA ALA A 139 -5.70 -9.44 -8.29
C ALA A 139 -5.48 -8.24 -7.36
N PRO A 140 -6.52 -7.42 -7.08
CA PRO A 140 -6.47 -6.31 -6.12
C PRO A 140 -6.50 -6.81 -4.67
N THR A 141 -5.69 -7.82 -4.38
CA THR A 141 -5.58 -8.45 -3.07
C THR A 141 -4.13 -8.65 -2.68
N ALA A 142 -3.83 -8.50 -1.40
CA ALA A 142 -2.56 -8.86 -0.79
C ALA A 142 -2.68 -10.25 -0.16
N VAL A 143 -1.82 -11.18 -0.54
CA VAL A 143 -1.74 -12.47 0.13
C VAL A 143 -0.82 -12.35 1.34
N LEU A 144 -1.27 -12.87 2.47
CA LEU A 144 -0.46 -12.95 3.67
C LEU A 144 0.47 -14.17 3.58
N TYR A 145 1.76 -13.91 3.61
CA TYR A 145 2.79 -14.93 3.53
C TYR A 145 3.58 -15.02 4.84
N MET A 146 3.77 -16.19 5.38
CA MET A 146 4.62 -16.42 6.55
C MET A 146 5.98 -16.96 6.12
N SER A 147 7.04 -16.34 6.59
CA SER A 147 8.39 -16.90 6.55
C SER A 147 8.69 -17.53 7.90
N ALA A 148 8.90 -18.84 7.93
CA ALA A 148 9.36 -19.55 9.13
C ALA A 148 10.89 -19.56 9.17
N ASN A 149 11.49 -19.44 10.37
CA ASN A 149 12.93 -19.57 10.58
C ASN A 149 13.45 -20.91 10.04
N GLY A 150 14.23 -20.85 8.95
CA GLY A 150 14.98 -22.00 8.41
C GLY A 150 14.17 -23.04 7.61
N SER A 151 12.89 -22.83 7.44
CA SER A 151 12.05 -23.63 6.53
C SER A 151 11.42 -22.71 5.51
N GLY A 152 11.26 -23.16 4.27
CA GLY A 152 10.62 -22.38 3.22
C GLY A 152 9.30 -21.79 3.71
N GLY A 153 9.10 -20.49 3.53
CA GLY A 153 7.86 -19.83 3.90
C GLY A 153 6.66 -20.40 3.13
N GLY A 154 5.47 -20.18 3.65
CA GLY A 154 4.21 -20.60 3.00
C GLY A 154 3.11 -19.57 3.21
N ASP A 155 2.07 -19.68 2.40
CA ASP A 155 0.89 -18.85 2.54
C ASP A 155 0.17 -19.12 3.87
N VAL A 156 -0.24 -18.05 4.54
CA VAL A 156 -0.99 -18.16 5.80
C VAL A 156 -2.40 -18.65 5.51
N GLN A 157 -2.80 -19.73 6.16
CA GLN A 157 -4.18 -20.18 6.09
C GLN A 157 -5.10 -19.18 6.81
N ILE A 158 -6.25 -18.87 6.21
CA ILE A 158 -7.23 -17.95 6.80
C ILE A 158 -7.75 -18.46 8.15
N SER A 159 -7.85 -19.78 8.32
CA SER A 159 -8.23 -20.44 9.57
C SER A 159 -7.27 -20.23 10.75
N SER A 160 -6.06 -19.73 10.48
CA SER A 160 -5.08 -19.39 11.53
C SER A 160 -5.46 -18.14 12.32
N PHE A 161 -6.42 -17.35 11.84
CA PHE A 161 -6.86 -16.13 12.48
C PHE A 161 -8.13 -16.35 13.30
N GLY A 162 -8.06 -16.02 14.59
CA GLY A 162 -9.17 -16.12 15.55
C GLY A 162 -9.78 -14.76 15.90
N VAL A 163 -10.96 -14.77 16.52
CA VAL A 163 -11.61 -13.58 17.06
C VAL A 163 -10.72 -12.90 18.10
N GLY A 164 -10.76 -11.57 18.15
CA GLY A 164 -9.96 -10.74 19.05
C GLY A 164 -8.55 -10.45 18.55
N ARG A 165 -8.12 -11.03 17.43
CA ARG A 165 -6.78 -10.80 16.87
C ARG A 165 -6.71 -9.47 16.14
N PHE A 166 -5.65 -8.72 16.41
CA PHE A 166 -5.30 -7.50 15.67
C PHE A 166 -4.33 -7.85 14.56
N LEU A 167 -4.54 -7.21 13.42
CA LEU A 167 -3.60 -7.19 12.30
C LEU A 167 -3.32 -5.74 11.94
N PHE A 168 -2.05 -5.38 11.90
CA PHE A 168 -1.62 -4.05 11.49
C PHE A 168 -0.29 -4.13 10.73
N GLY A 169 -0.15 -3.28 9.75
CA GLY A 169 1.02 -3.29 8.90
C GLY A 169 0.98 -2.25 7.80
N SER A 170 1.98 -2.32 6.94
CA SER A 170 2.09 -1.44 5.79
C SER A 170 2.75 -2.15 4.61
N ILE A 171 2.45 -1.67 3.42
CA ILE A 171 3.08 -2.10 2.18
C ILE A 171 3.08 -0.96 1.17
N THR A 172 4.12 -0.92 0.36
CA THR A 172 4.26 0.02 -0.76
C THR A 172 4.32 -0.75 -2.07
N TYR A 173 3.54 -0.29 -3.07
CA TYR A 173 3.43 -0.92 -4.39
C TYR A 173 3.19 0.09 -5.50
#